data_e56c52e734a8aab1162d653615eca9b4
#
_entry.id   e56c52e734a8aab1162d653615eca9b4
#
_cell.length_a   1.000
_cell.length_b   1.000
_cell.length_c   1.000
_cell.angle_alpha   90.00
_cell.angle_beta   90.00
_cell.angle_gamma   90.00
#
_symmetry.space_group_name_H-M   'P 1'
#
loop_
_entity.id
_entity.type
_entity.pdbx_description
1 polymer ?
#
loop_
_entity_poly.entity_id
_entity_poly.type
_entity_poly.pdbx_seq_one_letter_code
_entity_poly.pdbx_strand_id
1 'polypeptide(L)'
;MSLLLDKLDRAAERFVQPLGFGGSAKREPVSPILVLGAFEANGGSQPQKTKKELLDGAVIRTTNTTKKSVLEKTTKSLGDLMFGTWSESPQAALTKGADFEIFSSPLTSLAVLSDNDRTFIMNIELSLDEGLIRTIDVLPVSGFVIQLNNVPQLTLEHLMQIGRISTATSKPVFLHLSSIPSEADLSSLRDIGIAALIVELENNSDDAFMKLNKALKNMPQKPNERENRKVNSSSPYTLNKDTTDVTPDDNDEWDDD
;
A
#
# COMPACT_ATOMS: atom_id res chain seq x y z
N MET A 1 -17.58 -7.19 5.44
CA MET A 1 -16.12 -7.32 5.26
C MET A 1 -15.78 -6.73 3.92
N SER A 2 -14.74 -5.91 3.81
CA SER A 2 -14.38 -5.25 2.55
C SER A 2 -13.58 -6.19 1.65
N LEU A 3 -13.98 -6.31 0.38
CA LEU A 3 -13.26 -7.11 -0.62
C LEU A 3 -11.86 -6.54 -0.89
N LEU A 4 -11.70 -5.21 -0.77
CA LEU A 4 -10.40 -4.55 -0.91
C LEU A 4 -9.44 -5.00 0.18
N LEU A 5 -9.86 -4.93 1.45
CA LEU A 5 -9.02 -5.34 2.57
C LEU A 5 -8.67 -6.82 2.48
N ASP A 6 -9.63 -7.70 2.14
CA ASP A 6 -9.38 -9.12 1.93
C ASP A 6 -8.35 -9.39 0.81
N LYS A 7 -8.37 -8.60 -0.27
CA LYS A 7 -7.37 -8.70 -1.34
C LYS A 7 -6.00 -8.21 -0.90
N LEU A 8 -5.94 -7.12 -0.14
CA LEU A 8 -4.69 -6.58 0.42
C LEU A 8 -4.05 -7.57 1.39
N ASP A 9 -4.84 -8.17 2.28
CA ASP A 9 -4.36 -9.18 3.23
C ASP A 9 -3.79 -10.39 2.49
N ARG A 10 -4.49 -10.89 1.46
CA ARG A 10 -3.96 -11.97 0.61
C ARG A 10 -2.68 -11.60 -0.13
N ALA A 11 -2.54 -10.35 -0.56
CA ALA A 11 -1.30 -9.87 -1.18
C ALA A 11 -0.16 -9.80 -0.15
N ALA A 12 -0.47 -9.42 1.10
CA ALA A 12 0.49 -9.35 2.21
C ALA A 12 0.88 -10.74 2.75
N GLU A 13 -0.08 -11.67 2.92
CA GLU A 13 0.16 -13.03 3.46
C GLU A 13 1.15 -13.87 2.63
N ARG A 14 1.30 -13.57 1.34
CA ARG A 14 2.23 -14.29 0.47
C ARG A 14 3.70 -14.07 0.76
N PHE A 15 4.03 -13.08 1.54
CA PHE A 15 5.40 -12.87 2.02
C PHE A 15 5.79 -13.81 3.16
N VAL A 16 4.84 -14.58 3.69
CA VAL A 16 5.11 -15.58 4.72
C VAL A 16 5.17 -16.95 4.05
N GLN A 17 6.38 -17.45 3.76
CA GLN A 17 6.54 -18.85 3.35
C GLN A 17 6.05 -19.75 4.48
N PRO A 18 5.08 -20.67 4.24
CA PRO A 18 4.70 -21.63 5.24
C PRO A 18 5.90 -22.52 5.57
N LEU A 19 6.40 -22.45 6.79
CA LEU A 19 7.39 -23.37 7.33
C LEU A 19 6.70 -24.72 7.58
N GLY A 20 6.52 -25.55 6.55
CA GLY A 20 5.89 -26.84 6.71
C GLY A 20 6.11 -27.79 5.54
N PHE A 21 6.36 -29.05 5.84
CA PHE A 21 6.52 -30.17 4.92
C PHE A 21 5.20 -30.63 4.26
N GLY A 22 4.30 -29.71 3.97
CA GLY A 22 3.04 -29.99 3.27
C GLY A 22 3.14 -29.50 1.82
N GLY A 23 2.82 -30.36 0.86
CA GLY A 23 2.85 -30.04 -0.57
C GLY A 23 2.14 -28.74 -0.87
N SER A 24 2.86 -27.78 -1.44
CA SER A 24 2.34 -26.48 -1.84
C SER A 24 1.31 -26.71 -2.95
N ALA A 25 0.02 -26.56 -2.63
CA ALA A 25 -0.96 -26.34 -3.69
C ALA A 25 -0.47 -25.15 -4.52
N LYS A 26 -0.34 -25.33 -5.83
CA LYS A 26 -0.01 -24.25 -6.77
C LYS A 26 -1.10 -23.19 -6.68
N ARG A 27 -0.94 -22.23 -5.77
CA ARG A 27 -1.79 -21.04 -5.71
C ARG A 27 -1.32 -20.12 -6.82
N GLU A 28 -2.26 -19.53 -7.54
CA GLU A 28 -1.93 -18.52 -8.56
C GLU A 28 -1.11 -17.37 -7.97
N PRO A 29 -0.09 -16.88 -8.69
CA PRO A 29 0.73 -15.76 -8.22
C PRO A 29 -0.17 -14.51 -8.09
N VAL A 30 -0.42 -14.05 -6.86
CA VAL A 30 -1.08 -12.75 -6.59
C VAL A 30 -0.01 -11.67 -6.64
N SER A 31 -0.35 -10.57 -7.29
CA SER A 31 0.50 -9.39 -7.36
C SER A 31 0.82 -8.85 -5.95
N PRO A 32 2.06 -8.44 -5.69
CA PRO A 32 2.43 -7.81 -4.42
C PRO A 32 1.83 -6.41 -4.24
N ILE A 33 1.39 -5.78 -5.32
CA ILE A 33 0.74 -4.47 -5.34
C ILE A 33 -0.55 -4.61 -6.15
N LEU A 34 -1.68 -4.20 -5.59
CA LEU A 34 -2.96 -4.18 -6.31
C LEU A 34 -3.00 -3.03 -7.33
N VAL A 35 -3.77 -3.21 -8.40
CA VAL A 35 -3.98 -2.19 -9.44
C VAL A 35 -5.45 -1.80 -9.49
N LEU A 36 -5.74 -0.55 -9.17
CA LEU A 36 -7.08 0.03 -9.23
C LEU A 36 -7.14 1.06 -10.37
N GLY A 37 -8.14 0.96 -11.23
CA GLY A 37 -8.34 1.91 -12.32
C GLY A 37 -9.23 3.09 -11.89
N ALA A 38 -8.72 4.32 -11.96
CA ALA A 38 -9.51 5.51 -11.63
C ALA A 38 -10.12 6.15 -12.89
N PHE A 39 -11.35 6.62 -12.79
CA PHE A 39 -12.04 7.35 -13.85
C PHE A 39 -13.18 8.21 -13.29
N GLU A 40 -13.62 9.21 -14.05
CA GLU A 40 -14.72 10.08 -13.64
C GLU A 40 -16.10 9.47 -13.93
N ALA A 41 -17.05 9.64 -12.99
CA ALA A 41 -18.41 9.13 -13.14
C ALA A 41 -19.12 9.71 -14.39
N ASN A 42 -18.86 10.96 -14.75
CA ASN A 42 -19.43 11.66 -15.90
C ASN A 42 -18.58 11.55 -17.16
N GLY A 43 -17.40 10.94 -17.08
CA GLY A 43 -16.45 10.77 -18.19
C GLY A 43 -16.81 9.58 -19.09
N GLY A 44 -16.39 9.65 -20.36
CA GLY A 44 -16.57 8.56 -21.33
C GLY A 44 -15.64 7.36 -21.13
N SER A 45 -14.72 7.43 -20.18
CA SER A 45 -13.58 6.52 -20.04
C SER A 45 -13.83 5.37 -19.08
N GLN A 46 -15.04 4.79 -19.14
CA GLN A 46 -15.33 3.58 -18.38
C GLN A 46 -14.42 2.42 -18.82
N PRO A 47 -13.97 1.54 -17.90
CA PRO A 47 -13.09 0.45 -18.27
C PRO A 47 -13.79 -0.50 -19.25
N GLN A 48 -13.19 -0.69 -20.40
CA GLN A 48 -13.62 -1.70 -21.38
C GLN A 48 -13.38 -3.09 -20.81
N LYS A 49 -13.99 -4.13 -21.42
CA LYS A 49 -13.91 -5.51 -20.91
C LYS A 49 -12.47 -5.99 -20.75
N THR A 50 -11.59 -5.69 -21.69
CA THR A 50 -10.16 -6.02 -21.67
C THR A 50 -9.44 -5.40 -20.48
N LYS A 51 -9.70 -4.12 -20.18
CA LYS A 51 -9.12 -3.43 -19.02
C LYS A 51 -9.61 -4.00 -17.70
N LYS A 52 -10.88 -4.40 -17.60
CA LYS A 52 -11.44 -4.94 -16.36
C LYS A 52 -10.72 -6.21 -15.89
N GLU A 53 -10.31 -7.07 -16.81
CA GLU A 53 -9.56 -8.30 -16.51
C GLU A 53 -8.13 -8.04 -16.02
N LEU A 54 -7.63 -6.82 -16.26
CA LEU A 54 -6.30 -6.38 -15.85
C LEU A 54 -6.30 -5.60 -14.54
N LEU A 55 -7.46 -5.30 -13.96
CA LEU A 55 -7.62 -4.51 -12.75
C LEU A 55 -8.09 -5.37 -11.58
N ASP A 56 -7.57 -5.10 -10.41
CA ASP A 56 -8.06 -5.68 -9.16
C ASP A 56 -9.34 -5.01 -8.66
N GLY A 57 -9.57 -3.76 -9.09
CA GLY A 57 -10.76 -2.98 -8.76
C GLY A 57 -10.81 -1.65 -9.51
N ALA A 58 -11.85 -0.87 -9.26
CA ALA A 58 -12.08 0.42 -9.87
C ALA A 58 -12.32 1.51 -8.82
N VAL A 59 -11.95 2.74 -9.15
CA VAL A 59 -12.23 3.94 -8.35
C VAL A 59 -13.02 4.92 -9.20
N ILE A 60 -14.25 5.21 -8.79
CA ILE A 60 -15.13 6.15 -9.47
C ILE A 60 -15.00 7.51 -8.79
N ARG A 61 -14.45 8.48 -9.50
CA ARG A 61 -14.42 9.85 -9.01
C ARG A 61 -15.80 10.49 -9.11
N THR A 62 -16.26 11.04 -8.02
CA THR A 62 -17.54 11.72 -7.91
C THR A 62 -17.34 13.16 -7.46
N THR A 63 -18.15 14.05 -8.00
CA THR A 63 -18.25 15.45 -7.57
C THR A 63 -19.58 15.67 -6.88
N ASN A 64 -19.73 16.78 -6.16
CA ASN A 64 -20.99 17.16 -5.52
C ASN A 64 -22.15 17.30 -6.51
N THR A 65 -21.85 17.42 -7.81
CA THR A 65 -22.85 17.52 -8.89
C THR A 65 -23.15 16.18 -9.56
N THR A 66 -22.49 15.09 -9.18
CA THR A 66 -22.69 13.76 -9.77
C THR A 66 -24.09 13.25 -9.43
N LYS A 67 -24.90 13.01 -10.47
CA LYS A 67 -26.26 12.50 -10.30
C LYS A 67 -26.22 11.00 -9.94
N LYS A 68 -27.08 10.58 -9.02
CA LYS A 68 -27.22 9.19 -8.61
C LYS A 68 -27.48 8.25 -9.79
N SER A 69 -28.30 8.67 -10.77
CA SER A 69 -28.59 7.87 -11.97
C SER A 69 -27.36 7.61 -12.87
N VAL A 70 -26.39 8.56 -12.88
CA VAL A 70 -25.13 8.37 -13.62
C VAL A 70 -24.28 7.34 -12.90
N LEU A 71 -24.16 7.46 -11.57
CA LEU A 71 -23.41 6.51 -10.75
C LEU A 71 -23.97 5.10 -10.87
N GLU A 72 -25.29 4.92 -10.81
CA GLU A 72 -25.96 3.62 -10.99
C GLU A 72 -25.70 2.99 -12.38
N LYS A 73 -25.66 3.80 -13.43
CA LYS A 73 -25.28 3.31 -14.78
C LYS A 73 -23.81 2.87 -14.83
N THR A 74 -22.94 3.69 -14.25
CA THR A 74 -21.50 3.43 -14.21
C THR A 74 -21.21 2.17 -13.40
N THR A 75 -21.81 1.98 -12.23
CA THR A 75 -21.63 0.79 -11.40
C THR A 75 -22.14 -0.48 -12.09
N LYS A 76 -23.31 -0.42 -12.77
CA LYS A 76 -23.80 -1.54 -13.57
C LYS A 76 -22.84 -1.94 -14.69
N SER A 77 -22.15 -0.96 -15.29
CA SER A 77 -21.18 -1.25 -16.34
C SER A 77 -19.93 -1.96 -15.82
N LEU A 78 -19.57 -1.83 -14.54
CA LEU A 78 -18.43 -2.52 -13.94
C LEU A 78 -18.68 -4.03 -13.77
N GLY A 79 -19.94 -4.47 -13.64
CA GLY A 79 -20.29 -5.88 -13.39
C GLY A 79 -19.80 -6.33 -12.03
N ASP A 80 -19.05 -7.45 -12.01
CA ASP A 80 -18.52 -8.05 -10.77
C ASP A 80 -17.20 -7.46 -10.28
N LEU A 81 -16.67 -6.45 -11.00
CA LEU A 81 -15.44 -5.79 -10.58
C LEU A 81 -15.68 -4.99 -9.28
N MET A 82 -14.89 -5.27 -8.25
CA MET A 82 -14.88 -4.48 -7.02
C MET A 82 -14.68 -3.00 -7.34
N PHE A 83 -15.43 -2.12 -6.70
CA PHE A 83 -15.25 -0.68 -6.90
C PHE A 83 -15.40 0.10 -5.60
N GLY A 84 -14.71 1.24 -5.58
CA GLY A 84 -14.87 2.29 -4.59
C GLY A 84 -15.24 3.61 -5.22
N THR A 85 -15.59 4.58 -4.39
CA THR A 85 -15.83 5.96 -4.82
C THR A 85 -14.78 6.89 -4.25
N TRP A 86 -14.48 7.97 -4.98
CA TRP A 86 -13.58 9.02 -4.51
C TRP A 86 -14.30 10.37 -4.59
N SER A 87 -14.48 10.99 -3.45
CA SER A 87 -15.16 12.27 -3.31
C SER A 87 -14.39 13.20 -2.38
N GLU A 88 -14.76 14.48 -2.34
CA GLU A 88 -14.20 15.43 -1.38
C GLU A 88 -14.59 15.06 0.05
N SER A 89 -15.86 14.71 0.26
CA SER A 89 -16.39 14.26 1.55
C SER A 89 -17.30 13.05 1.36
N PRO A 90 -17.28 12.07 2.29
CA PRO A 90 -18.12 10.89 2.19
C PRO A 90 -19.61 11.24 2.09
N GLN A 91 -20.31 10.63 1.13
CA GLN A 91 -21.73 10.85 0.88
C GLN A 91 -22.49 9.53 0.96
N ALA A 92 -23.09 9.25 2.12
CA ALA A 92 -23.81 7.99 2.37
C ALA A 92 -24.88 7.64 1.31
N ALA A 93 -25.46 8.63 0.66
CA ALA A 93 -26.54 8.43 -0.32
C ALA A 93 -26.04 7.99 -1.71
N LEU A 94 -24.79 8.25 -2.07
CA LEU A 94 -24.22 7.97 -3.40
C LEU A 94 -23.49 6.62 -3.48
N THR A 95 -23.08 6.06 -2.37
CA THR A 95 -22.11 4.95 -2.30
C THR A 95 -22.72 3.57 -2.15
N LYS A 96 -24.02 3.40 -2.43
CA LYS A 96 -24.68 2.09 -2.32
C LYS A 96 -24.01 1.06 -3.24
N GLY A 97 -23.43 0.01 -2.64
CA GLY A 97 -22.71 -1.05 -3.35
C GLY A 97 -21.23 -0.80 -3.56
N ALA A 98 -20.69 0.35 -3.17
CA ALA A 98 -19.25 0.57 -3.12
C ALA A 98 -18.63 -0.22 -1.96
N ASP A 99 -17.49 -0.87 -2.22
CA ASP A 99 -16.74 -1.64 -1.23
C ASP A 99 -15.92 -0.74 -0.31
N PHE A 100 -15.44 0.39 -0.84
CA PHE A 100 -14.67 1.37 -0.10
C PHE A 100 -14.94 2.80 -0.60
N GLU A 101 -14.58 3.77 0.22
CA GLU A 101 -14.74 5.17 -0.11
C GLU A 101 -13.48 5.97 0.20
N ILE A 102 -12.96 6.66 -0.81
CA ILE A 102 -11.83 7.58 -0.67
C ILE A 102 -12.38 8.99 -0.50
N PHE A 103 -11.88 9.71 0.49
CA PHE A 103 -12.26 11.11 0.74
C PHE A 103 -11.03 11.98 0.98
N SER A 104 -11.16 13.28 0.66
CA SER A 104 -10.04 14.23 0.71
C SER A 104 -10.20 15.30 1.79
N SER A 105 -11.43 15.56 2.26
CA SER A 105 -11.66 16.64 3.22
C SER A 105 -11.29 16.26 4.65
N PRO A 106 -10.35 16.98 5.29
CA PRO A 106 -10.08 16.81 6.72
C PRO A 106 -11.23 17.29 7.61
N LEU A 107 -12.22 18.03 7.05
CA LEU A 107 -13.40 18.50 7.76
C LEU A 107 -14.52 17.44 7.80
N THR A 108 -14.26 16.22 7.36
CA THR A 108 -15.22 15.12 7.43
C THR A 108 -15.62 14.83 8.86
N SER A 109 -16.95 14.74 9.11
CA SER A 109 -17.47 14.43 10.45
C SER A 109 -17.07 13.02 10.90
N LEU A 110 -16.57 12.88 12.13
CA LEU A 110 -16.25 11.59 12.72
C LEU A 110 -17.47 10.66 12.81
N ALA A 111 -18.67 11.21 12.95
CA ALA A 111 -19.91 10.43 12.96
C ALA A 111 -20.12 9.62 11.66
N VAL A 112 -19.67 10.15 10.51
CA VAL A 112 -19.72 9.43 9.23
C VAL A 112 -18.72 8.29 9.18
N LEU A 113 -17.55 8.47 9.79
CA LEU A 113 -16.47 7.48 9.82
C LEU A 113 -16.72 6.36 10.85
N SER A 114 -17.71 6.51 11.73
CA SER A 114 -18.07 5.51 12.73
C SER A 114 -18.94 4.37 12.18
N ASP A 115 -19.27 4.40 10.89
CA ASP A 115 -20.00 3.33 10.20
C ASP A 115 -19.05 2.14 9.93
N ASN A 116 -19.14 1.12 10.79
CA ASN A 116 -18.27 -0.08 10.72
C ASN A 116 -18.51 -0.97 9.49
N ASP A 117 -19.61 -0.76 8.77
CA ASP A 117 -19.91 -1.53 7.56
C ASP A 117 -19.22 -0.96 6.30
N ARG A 118 -18.58 0.19 6.44
CA ARG A 118 -17.93 0.91 5.34
C ARG A 118 -16.43 1.01 5.54
N THR A 119 -15.69 0.88 4.45
CA THR A 119 -14.23 1.03 4.42
C THR A 119 -13.88 2.43 3.95
N PHE A 120 -13.31 3.23 4.84
CA PHE A 120 -12.90 4.59 4.55
C PHE A 120 -11.40 4.70 4.35
N ILE A 121 -10.99 5.37 3.28
CA ILE A 121 -9.60 5.63 2.93
C ILE A 121 -9.43 7.14 2.81
N MET A 122 -8.49 7.71 3.54
CA MET A 122 -8.26 9.15 3.55
C MET A 122 -7.16 9.53 2.56
N ASN A 123 -7.43 10.51 1.69
CA ASN A 123 -6.40 11.12 0.87
C ASN A 123 -5.59 12.10 1.72
N ILE A 124 -4.28 11.94 1.72
CA ILE A 124 -3.34 12.76 2.46
C ILE A 124 -2.32 13.40 1.52
N GLU A 125 -1.88 14.60 1.86
CA GLU A 125 -0.86 15.31 1.10
C GLU A 125 0.53 14.73 1.35
N LEU A 126 1.35 14.69 0.30
CA LEU A 126 2.73 14.25 0.39
C LEU A 126 3.57 15.16 1.32
N SER A 127 3.20 16.43 1.39
CA SER A 127 3.83 17.48 2.23
C SER A 127 3.38 17.50 3.69
N LEU A 128 2.62 16.45 4.14
CA LEU A 128 2.10 16.40 5.50
C LEU A 128 3.19 16.63 6.55
N ASP A 129 2.90 17.47 7.53
CA ASP A 129 3.81 17.80 8.64
C ASP A 129 4.20 16.55 9.45
N GLU A 130 5.44 16.48 9.93
CA GLU A 130 5.97 15.32 10.65
C GLU A 130 5.18 15.02 11.94
N GLY A 131 4.74 16.06 12.64
CA GLY A 131 3.91 15.91 13.84
C GLY A 131 2.58 15.24 13.53
N LEU A 132 1.94 15.61 12.42
CA LEU A 132 0.69 15.00 11.95
C LEU A 132 0.92 13.58 11.44
N ILE A 133 2.02 13.31 10.73
CA ILE A 133 2.35 11.96 10.26
C ILE A 133 2.39 10.96 11.41
N ARG A 134 2.95 11.34 12.56
CA ARG A 134 3.03 10.45 13.75
C ARG A 134 1.66 10.09 14.33
N THR A 135 0.64 10.87 14.03
CA THR A 135 -0.71 10.66 14.56
C THR A 135 -1.68 10.02 13.57
N ILE A 136 -1.29 9.84 12.30
CA ILE A 136 -2.20 9.30 11.28
C ILE A 136 -2.67 7.87 11.57
N ASP A 137 -1.85 7.08 12.25
CA ASP A 137 -2.19 5.67 12.52
C ASP A 137 -3.39 5.50 13.47
N VAL A 138 -3.65 6.50 14.33
CA VAL A 138 -4.80 6.48 15.26
C VAL A 138 -6.10 6.97 14.63
N LEU A 139 -6.09 7.50 13.39
CA LEU A 139 -7.31 7.96 12.74
C LEU A 139 -8.27 6.79 12.46
N PRO A 140 -9.60 7.01 12.55
CA PRO A 140 -10.61 5.98 12.31
C PRO A 140 -10.83 5.73 10.82
N VAL A 141 -9.76 5.42 10.08
CA VAL A 141 -9.78 5.09 8.65
C VAL A 141 -9.05 3.78 8.41
N SER A 142 -9.38 3.11 7.31
CA SER A 142 -8.82 1.80 6.96
C SER A 142 -7.53 1.87 6.15
N GLY A 143 -7.16 3.05 5.64
CA GLY A 143 -5.96 3.25 4.83
C GLY A 143 -5.79 4.69 4.38
N PHE A 144 -4.71 4.95 3.67
CA PHE A 144 -4.35 6.28 3.17
C PHE A 144 -4.04 6.25 1.67
N VAL A 145 -4.46 7.30 0.95
CA VAL A 145 -4.06 7.55 -0.44
C VAL A 145 -3.12 8.74 -0.46
N ILE A 146 -2.01 8.59 -1.16
CA ILE A 146 -1.11 9.68 -1.54
C ILE A 146 -1.35 9.98 -3.01
N GLN A 147 -1.61 11.24 -3.35
CA GLN A 147 -1.88 11.66 -4.71
C GLN A 147 -0.66 12.36 -5.32
N LEU A 148 -0.11 11.79 -6.39
CA LEU A 148 0.93 12.42 -7.21
C LEU A 148 0.33 12.88 -8.54
N ASN A 149 -0.08 14.16 -8.58
CA ASN A 149 -0.63 14.76 -9.77
C ASN A 149 0.48 15.25 -10.71
N ASN A 150 0.33 14.97 -12.00
CA ASN A 150 1.20 15.49 -13.06
C ASN A 150 2.71 15.22 -12.87
N VAL A 151 3.04 14.09 -12.23
CA VAL A 151 4.43 13.66 -12.09
C VAL A 151 4.77 12.75 -13.28
N PRO A 152 5.59 13.20 -14.22
CA PRO A 152 5.93 12.41 -15.41
C PRO A 152 6.85 11.23 -15.06
N GLN A 153 7.65 11.37 -14.01
CA GLN A 153 8.57 10.35 -13.53
C GLN A 153 8.75 10.47 -12.03
N LEU A 154 8.78 9.33 -11.33
CA LEU A 154 9.09 9.28 -9.91
C LEU A 154 10.54 9.69 -9.67
N THR A 155 10.75 10.51 -8.65
CA THR A 155 12.08 10.97 -8.22
C THR A 155 12.44 10.36 -6.87
N LEU A 156 13.72 10.40 -6.50
CA LEU A 156 14.18 9.98 -5.18
C LEU A 156 13.46 10.76 -4.07
N GLU A 157 13.21 12.06 -4.26
CA GLU A 157 12.47 12.89 -3.33
C GLU A 157 11.05 12.36 -3.09
N HIS A 158 10.34 12.00 -4.17
CA HIS A 158 9.02 11.37 -4.06
C HIS A 158 9.09 10.08 -3.25
N LEU A 159 10.07 9.21 -3.54
CA LEU A 159 10.24 7.95 -2.81
C LEU A 159 10.55 8.18 -1.32
N MET A 160 11.37 9.16 -0.98
CA MET A 160 11.66 9.52 0.41
C MET A 160 10.42 10.01 1.15
N GLN A 161 9.64 10.89 0.52
CA GLN A 161 8.41 11.44 1.11
C GLN A 161 7.33 10.37 1.26
N ILE A 162 7.13 9.50 0.25
CA ILE A 162 6.21 8.36 0.32
C ILE A 162 6.66 7.39 1.41
N GLY A 163 7.95 7.04 1.46
CA GLY A 163 8.53 6.15 2.46
C GLY A 163 8.35 6.66 3.88
N ARG A 164 8.49 7.97 4.10
CA ARG A 164 8.22 8.63 5.39
C ARG A 164 6.79 8.37 5.85
N ILE A 165 5.80 8.49 4.95
CA ILE A 165 4.40 8.25 5.28
C ILE A 165 4.14 6.76 5.50
N SER A 166 4.60 5.89 4.60
CA SER A 166 4.34 4.45 4.69
C SER A 166 4.95 3.79 5.92
N THR A 167 6.06 4.33 6.45
CA THR A 167 6.68 3.83 7.68
C THR A 167 6.03 4.35 8.96
N ALA A 168 5.24 5.42 8.87
CA ALA A 168 4.56 6.01 10.02
C ALA A 168 3.21 5.36 10.34
N THR A 169 2.70 4.49 9.48
CA THR A 169 1.41 3.82 9.67
C THR A 169 1.51 2.32 9.43
N SER A 170 0.73 1.55 10.18
CA SER A 170 0.51 0.12 9.94
C SER A 170 -0.59 -0.15 8.90
N LYS A 171 -1.34 0.88 8.52
CA LYS A 171 -2.45 0.80 7.57
C LYS A 171 -1.95 0.81 6.12
N PRO A 172 -2.67 0.18 5.18
CA PRO A 172 -2.29 0.16 3.78
C PRO A 172 -2.20 1.56 3.19
N VAL A 173 -1.13 1.82 2.46
CA VAL A 173 -0.90 3.07 1.71
C VAL A 173 -1.06 2.81 0.23
N PHE A 174 -1.92 3.60 -0.40
CA PHE A 174 -2.23 3.59 -1.82
C PHE A 174 -1.52 4.77 -2.49
N LEU A 175 -1.05 4.59 -3.70
CA LEU A 175 -0.44 5.65 -4.49
C LEU A 175 -1.28 5.93 -5.74
N HIS A 176 -1.78 7.15 -5.86
CA HIS A 176 -2.48 7.60 -7.06
C HIS A 176 -1.50 8.25 -8.04
N LEU A 177 -1.54 7.79 -9.29
CA LEU A 177 -0.66 8.20 -10.39
C LEU A 177 -1.48 8.50 -11.66
N SER A 178 -1.12 9.55 -12.37
CA SER A 178 -1.71 9.87 -13.67
C SER A 178 -1.23 8.92 -14.77
N SER A 179 -0.01 8.38 -14.65
CA SER A 179 0.61 7.47 -15.61
C SER A 179 1.19 6.23 -14.92
N ILE A 180 1.29 5.14 -15.66
CA ILE A 180 1.87 3.89 -15.18
C ILE A 180 3.37 4.06 -14.94
N PRO A 181 3.89 3.70 -13.75
CA PRO A 181 5.30 3.81 -13.43
C PRO A 181 6.14 2.74 -14.16
N SER A 182 7.45 2.97 -14.27
CA SER A 182 8.39 2.01 -14.86
C SER A 182 8.56 0.75 -13.97
N GLU A 183 9.12 -0.35 -14.52
CA GLU A 183 9.38 -1.56 -13.73
C GLU A 183 10.34 -1.31 -12.55
N ALA A 184 11.32 -0.43 -12.72
CA ALA A 184 12.25 -0.05 -11.65
C ALA A 184 11.52 0.73 -10.54
N ASP A 185 10.61 1.64 -10.92
CA ASP A 185 9.79 2.38 -9.97
C ASP A 185 8.85 1.45 -9.19
N LEU A 186 8.25 0.45 -9.86
CA LEU A 186 7.38 -0.54 -9.23
C LEU A 186 8.11 -1.32 -8.13
N SER A 187 9.36 -1.73 -8.39
CA SER A 187 10.18 -2.41 -7.39
C SER A 187 10.45 -1.53 -6.17
N SER A 188 10.78 -0.26 -6.40
CA SER A 188 10.99 0.73 -5.34
C SER A 188 9.72 0.98 -4.52
N LEU A 189 8.56 1.12 -5.20
CA LEU A 189 7.26 1.32 -4.54
C LEU A 189 6.87 0.13 -3.67
N ARG A 190 7.10 -1.11 -4.14
CA ARG A 190 6.92 -2.32 -3.33
C ARG A 190 7.80 -2.30 -2.08
N ASP A 191 9.07 -1.94 -2.25
CA ASP A 191 10.05 -1.99 -1.16
C ASP A 191 9.76 -0.98 -0.05
N ILE A 192 9.22 0.19 -0.40
CA ILE A 192 8.75 1.18 0.56
C ILE A 192 7.35 0.87 1.14
N GLY A 193 6.68 -0.20 0.68
CA GLY A 193 5.45 -0.70 1.29
C GLY A 193 4.15 -0.15 0.71
N ILE A 194 4.14 0.27 -0.57
CA ILE A 194 2.89 0.62 -1.26
C ILE A 194 2.06 -0.63 -1.48
N ALA A 195 0.80 -0.60 -1.01
CA ALA A 195 -0.12 -1.72 -1.05
C ALA A 195 -0.92 -1.78 -2.37
N ALA A 196 -1.26 -0.62 -2.94
CA ALA A 196 -1.97 -0.54 -4.21
C ALA A 196 -1.60 0.71 -5.02
N LEU A 197 -1.71 0.59 -6.34
CA LEU A 197 -1.65 1.71 -7.27
C LEU A 197 -3.05 2.06 -7.75
N ILE A 198 -3.38 3.35 -7.74
CA ILE A 198 -4.58 3.89 -8.36
C ILE A 198 -4.12 4.64 -9.62
N VAL A 199 -4.50 4.14 -10.80
CA VAL A 199 -4.01 4.66 -12.08
C VAL A 199 -5.16 5.18 -12.93
N GLU A 200 -5.00 6.38 -13.53
CA GLU A 200 -6.00 6.97 -14.41
C GLU A 200 -6.20 6.12 -15.68
N LEU A 201 -7.46 5.75 -15.96
CA LEU A 201 -7.79 4.98 -17.16
C LEU A 201 -7.68 5.79 -18.45
N GLU A 202 -7.93 7.10 -18.37
CA GLU A 202 -7.94 7.99 -19.53
C GLU A 202 -6.54 8.19 -20.13
N ASN A 203 -5.55 8.26 -19.27
CA ASN A 203 -4.18 8.59 -19.66
C ASN A 203 -3.35 7.37 -20.08
N ASN A 204 -3.89 6.15 -19.93
CA ASN A 204 -3.13 4.94 -20.12
C ASN A 204 -3.81 3.96 -21.09
N SER A 205 -3.04 3.43 -22.04
CA SER A 205 -3.52 2.45 -23.01
C SER A 205 -3.68 1.05 -22.39
N ASP A 206 -4.45 0.18 -23.05
CA ASP A 206 -4.62 -1.22 -22.67
C ASP A 206 -3.28 -1.97 -22.65
N ASP A 207 -2.40 -1.68 -23.61
CA ASP A 207 -1.05 -2.25 -23.68
C ASP A 207 -0.19 -1.86 -22.48
N ALA A 208 -0.34 -0.64 -21.97
CA ALA A 208 0.36 -0.18 -20.79
C ALA A 208 -0.10 -0.95 -19.54
N PHE A 209 -1.40 -1.21 -19.39
CA PHE A 209 -1.93 -2.04 -18.31
C PHE A 209 -1.50 -3.51 -18.41
N MET A 210 -1.42 -4.07 -19.63
CA MET A 210 -0.90 -5.43 -19.83
C MET A 210 0.57 -5.54 -19.40
N LYS A 211 1.40 -4.55 -19.77
CA LYS A 211 2.81 -4.49 -19.33
C LYS A 211 2.93 -4.35 -17.81
N LEU A 212 2.12 -3.47 -17.21
CA LEU A 212 2.07 -3.30 -15.74
C LEU A 212 1.74 -4.62 -15.03
N ASN A 213 0.68 -5.31 -15.46
CA ASN A 213 0.28 -6.59 -14.87
C ASN A 213 1.36 -7.66 -15.03
N LYS A 214 2.01 -7.71 -16.21
CA LYS A 214 3.12 -8.65 -16.44
C LYS A 214 4.31 -8.34 -15.54
N ALA A 215 4.67 -7.07 -15.38
CA ALA A 215 5.75 -6.63 -14.50
C ALA A 215 5.46 -7.00 -13.04
N LEU A 216 4.24 -6.73 -12.55
CA LEU A 216 3.81 -7.06 -11.19
C LEU A 216 3.78 -8.57 -10.92
N LYS A 217 3.30 -9.39 -11.87
CA LYS A 217 3.29 -10.86 -11.73
C LYS A 217 4.68 -11.48 -11.72
N ASN A 218 5.62 -10.88 -12.45
CA ASN A 218 7.02 -11.32 -12.54
C ASN A 218 7.90 -10.70 -11.44
N MET A 219 7.35 -9.78 -10.65
CA MET A 219 8.11 -9.10 -9.61
C MET A 219 8.58 -10.10 -8.54
N PRO A 220 9.89 -10.13 -8.21
CA PRO A 220 10.40 -10.99 -7.16
C PRO A 220 9.76 -10.61 -5.82
N GLN A 221 9.56 -11.61 -4.98
CA GLN A 221 9.06 -11.37 -3.63
C GLN A 221 10.07 -10.52 -2.84
N LYS A 222 9.55 -9.68 -1.93
CA LYS A 222 10.41 -8.88 -1.04
C LYS A 222 11.29 -9.83 -0.21
N PRO A 223 12.63 -9.65 -0.18
CA PRO A 223 13.50 -10.47 0.64
C PRO A 223 13.07 -10.41 2.11
N ASN A 224 13.07 -11.55 2.79
CA ASN A 224 12.74 -11.62 4.21
C ASN A 224 13.75 -10.78 5.00
N GLU A 225 13.32 -9.73 5.69
CA GLU A 225 14.21 -8.88 6.52
C GLU A 225 14.97 -9.69 7.60
N ARG A 226 14.42 -10.85 7.99
CA ARG A 226 15.09 -11.77 8.92
C ARG A 226 16.32 -12.46 8.33
N GLU A 227 16.38 -12.70 7.02
CA GLU A 227 17.55 -13.26 6.36
C GLU A 227 18.65 -12.21 6.17
N ASN A 228 18.28 -10.97 5.85
CA ASN A 228 19.24 -9.86 5.75
C ASN A 228 19.86 -9.48 7.10
N ARG A 229 19.13 -9.62 8.21
CA ARG A 229 19.72 -9.41 9.56
C ARG A 229 20.74 -10.48 9.93
N LYS A 230 20.61 -11.71 9.45
CA LYS A 230 21.61 -12.77 9.67
C LYS A 230 22.89 -12.55 8.88
N VAL A 231 22.82 -11.93 7.71
CA VAL A 231 24.01 -11.64 6.87
C VAL A 231 24.79 -10.43 7.40
N ASN A 232 24.10 -9.45 8.02
CA ASN A 232 24.74 -8.27 8.58
C ASN A 232 25.17 -8.40 10.05
N SER A 233 24.93 -9.55 10.69
CA SER A 233 25.38 -9.82 12.07
C SER A 233 26.73 -10.51 12.17
N SER A 234 27.48 -10.65 11.08
CA SER A 234 28.91 -10.92 11.17
C SER A 234 29.62 -9.62 11.61
N SER A 235 29.66 -9.44 12.92
CA SER A 235 30.43 -8.37 13.55
C SER A 235 31.89 -8.50 13.12
N PRO A 236 32.53 -7.46 12.55
CA PRO A 236 33.94 -7.52 12.20
C PRO A 236 34.87 -7.36 13.42
N TYR A 237 34.33 -7.42 14.63
CA TYR A 237 35.13 -7.36 15.86
C TYR A 237 35.27 -8.76 16.44
N THR A 238 36.17 -9.56 15.89
CA THR A 238 36.86 -10.62 16.64
C THR A 238 37.82 -9.93 17.61
N LEU A 239 37.41 -9.78 18.86
CA LEU A 239 38.35 -9.52 19.94
C LEU A 239 39.32 -10.68 19.99
N ASN A 240 40.55 -10.43 19.60
CA ASN A 240 41.70 -11.30 19.92
C ASN A 240 41.76 -11.42 21.45
N LYS A 241 41.35 -12.57 21.94
CA LYS A 241 41.74 -12.99 23.30
C LYS A 241 43.19 -13.42 23.22
N ASP A 242 44.10 -12.50 23.41
CA ASP A 242 45.43 -12.84 23.85
C ASP A 242 45.31 -13.31 25.30
N THR A 243 45.47 -14.61 25.43
CA THR A 243 45.68 -15.31 26.70
C THR A 243 47.01 -14.89 27.27
N THR A 244 47.04 -14.05 28.26
CA THR A 244 48.14 -13.97 29.22
C THR A 244 47.69 -14.68 30.49
N ASP A 245 48.21 -15.89 30.67
CA ASP A 245 48.26 -16.59 31.95
C ASP A 245 48.93 -15.69 33.00
N VAL A 246 48.15 -15.27 33.98
CA VAL A 246 48.68 -14.72 35.23
C VAL A 246 48.25 -15.68 36.34
N THR A 247 49.17 -16.49 36.80
CA THR A 247 49.07 -17.27 38.02
C THR A 247 48.86 -16.35 39.22
N PRO A 248 47.96 -16.68 40.15
CA PRO A 248 47.88 -15.93 41.40
C PRO A 248 48.99 -16.39 42.32
N ASP A 249 49.84 -15.46 42.73
CA ASP A 249 50.77 -15.62 43.83
C ASP A 249 49.96 -15.47 45.17
N ASP A 250 49.91 -16.61 45.92
CA ASP A 250 49.50 -16.63 47.31
C ASP A 250 50.64 -16.08 48.16
N ASN A 251 50.38 -14.94 48.80
CA ASN A 251 51.00 -14.56 50.09
C ASN A 251 50.62 -13.14 50.47
N ASP A 252 49.68 -12.96 51.37
CA ASP A 252 49.71 -11.84 52.29
C ASP A 252 49.19 -12.30 53.66
N GLU A 253 50.16 -12.49 54.52
CA GLU A 253 50.06 -12.58 55.97
C GLU A 253 49.40 -11.33 56.56
N TRP A 254 48.39 -11.54 57.38
CA TRP A 254 47.84 -10.50 58.24
C TRP A 254 48.59 -10.50 59.56
N ASP A 255 49.37 -9.46 59.83
CA ASP A 255 49.81 -9.13 61.22
C ASP A 255 48.93 -8.05 61.76
N ASP A 256 48.37 -8.32 62.95
CA ASP A 256 47.70 -7.42 63.89
C ASP A 256 48.72 -6.42 64.47
N ASP A 257 48.33 -5.15 64.56
CA ASP A 257 48.48 -4.28 65.75
C ASP A 257 47.63 -3.00 65.63
#